data_a4709eb2f9966cd08e17f0a6abbba28b
#
_entry.id   a4709eb2f9966cd08e17f0a6abbba28b
#
_cell.length_a   1.000
_cell.length_b   1.000
_cell.length_c   1.000
_cell.angle_alpha   90.00
_cell.angle_beta   90.00
_cell.angle_gamma   90.00
#
_symmetry.space_group_name_H-M   'P 1'
#
loop_
_entity.id
_entity.type
_entity.pdbx_description
1 polymer ?
#
loop_
_entity_poly.entity_id
_entity_poly.type
_entity_poly.pdbx_seq_one_letter_code
_entity_poly.pdbx_strand_id
1 'polypeptide(L)'
;CGASGWQVRGCVWVKLKVKATGRTVYFFDTHYTHDPEIMDADGNKIFNIEPRRKASEILVGESEAKVKGGNAAVFVTGDLNCARSDGATRNGPRSLEPLVEYMWSAREDAKYYDGAISFNGFDPDYDKASGNIDHIFYRGAEAQEFITVNGHDYGVYFISDHYPVTCTFIL
;
A
#
# COMPACT_ATOMS: atom_id res chain seq x y z
N CYS A 1 16.65 24.21 0.27
CA CYS A 1 16.08 22.85 0.42
C CYS A 1 16.28 22.41 1.85
N GLY A 2 15.35 22.79 2.72
CA GLY A 2 15.37 22.34 4.11
C GLY A 2 14.46 21.12 4.27
N ALA A 3 14.88 19.97 3.81
CA ALA A 3 14.25 18.73 4.20
C ALA A 3 14.79 18.34 5.58
N SER A 4 14.07 18.69 6.61
CA SER A 4 14.27 18.13 7.94
C SER A 4 13.90 16.65 7.86
N GLY A 5 14.89 15.78 7.99
CA GLY A 5 14.71 14.34 8.04
C GLY A 5 14.77 13.68 6.66
N TRP A 6 15.95 13.28 6.27
CA TRP A 6 16.21 12.47 5.09
C TRP A 6 15.72 11.04 5.33
N GLN A 7 14.44 10.81 5.11
CA GLN A 7 13.94 9.45 5.04
C GLN A 7 14.14 8.95 3.61
N VAL A 8 15.21 8.21 3.39
CA VAL A 8 15.37 7.45 2.15
C VAL A 8 14.35 6.32 2.18
N ARG A 9 13.42 6.35 1.23
CA ARG A 9 12.46 5.27 1.03
C ARG A 9 12.94 4.37 -0.08
N GLY A 10 12.73 3.08 0.09
CA GLY A 10 13.13 2.07 -0.86
C GLY A 10 12.05 1.03 -1.01
N CYS A 11 12.24 0.15 -1.99
CA CYS A 11 11.42 -1.03 -2.20
C CYS A 11 12.32 -2.26 -2.20
N VAL A 12 11.93 -3.28 -1.49
CA VAL A 12 12.52 -4.62 -1.59
C VAL A 12 11.60 -5.49 -2.42
N TRP A 13 12.16 -6.46 -3.14
CA TRP A 13 11.34 -7.41 -3.86
C TRP A 13 11.99 -8.79 -3.90
N VAL A 14 11.14 -9.81 -4.06
CA VAL A 14 11.56 -11.20 -4.22
C VAL A 14 10.86 -11.83 -5.40
N LYS A 15 11.54 -12.78 -6.03
CA LYS A 15 10.99 -13.68 -7.03
C LYS A 15 10.77 -15.04 -6.40
N LEU A 16 9.55 -15.49 -6.40
CA LEU A 16 9.13 -16.77 -5.85
C LEU A 16 8.64 -17.68 -6.97
N LYS A 17 8.58 -18.98 -6.68
CA LYS A 17 7.99 -19.98 -7.55
C LYS A 17 7.01 -20.82 -6.75
N VAL A 18 5.77 -20.90 -7.22
CA VAL A 18 4.74 -21.77 -6.65
C VAL A 18 5.15 -23.22 -6.89
N LYS A 19 5.40 -23.98 -5.83
CA LYS A 19 5.91 -25.36 -5.96
C LYS A 19 4.97 -26.28 -6.73
N ALA A 20 3.65 -26.13 -6.52
CA ALA A 20 2.65 -26.99 -7.13
C ALA A 20 2.47 -26.74 -8.64
N THR A 21 2.58 -25.50 -9.10
CA THR A 21 2.26 -25.11 -10.49
C THR A 21 3.47 -24.66 -11.28
N GLY A 22 4.58 -24.37 -10.62
CA GLY A 22 5.76 -23.76 -11.24
C GLY A 22 5.57 -22.27 -11.61
N ARG A 23 4.41 -21.67 -11.30
CA ARG A 23 4.11 -20.29 -11.60
C ARG A 23 5.05 -19.33 -10.86
N THR A 24 5.51 -18.30 -11.54
CA THR A 24 6.34 -17.26 -10.93
C THR A 24 5.45 -16.21 -10.23
N VAL A 25 5.90 -15.77 -9.07
CA VAL A 25 5.30 -14.68 -8.31
C VAL A 25 6.39 -13.66 -7.98
N TYR A 26 6.12 -12.39 -8.20
CA TYR A 26 6.94 -11.28 -7.74
C TYR A 26 6.21 -10.59 -6.58
N PHE A 27 6.94 -10.35 -5.52
CA PHE A 27 6.42 -9.69 -4.33
C PHE A 27 7.30 -8.49 -4.02
N PHE A 28 6.70 -7.30 -4.03
CA PHE A 28 7.33 -6.02 -3.71
C PHE A 28 6.80 -5.54 -2.37
N ASP A 29 7.66 -5.00 -1.54
CA ASP A 29 7.30 -4.37 -0.29
C ASP A 29 7.99 -3.01 -0.14
N THR A 30 7.22 -2.00 0.28
CA THR A 30 7.68 -0.62 0.34
C THR A 30 6.97 0.17 1.44
N HIS A 31 7.58 1.28 1.83
CA HIS A 31 6.97 2.24 2.74
C HIS A 31 7.12 3.65 2.15
N TYR A 32 6.01 4.30 1.80
CA TYR A 32 6.04 5.64 1.21
C TYR A 32 6.34 6.71 2.24
N THR A 33 6.73 7.88 1.76
CA THR A 33 6.99 9.01 2.65
C THR A 33 5.72 9.45 3.36
N HIS A 34 5.84 9.64 4.67
CA HIS A 34 4.81 10.25 5.48
C HIS A 34 4.87 11.78 5.29
N ASP A 35 3.72 12.43 5.19
CA ASP A 35 3.55 13.90 5.08
C ASP A 35 4.63 14.61 4.24
N PRO A 36 4.65 14.44 2.92
CA PRO A 36 5.61 15.11 2.06
C PRO A 36 5.25 16.59 1.92
N GLU A 37 5.53 17.37 2.97
CA GLU A 37 5.31 18.82 2.96
C GLU A 37 6.44 19.55 2.25
N ILE A 38 6.08 20.56 1.48
CA ILE A 38 7.00 21.54 0.92
C ILE A 38 6.52 22.96 1.25
N MET A 39 7.43 23.92 1.19
CA MET A 39 7.06 25.33 1.30
C MET A 39 6.75 25.89 -0.08
N ASP A 40 5.66 26.64 -0.20
CA ASP A 40 5.39 27.46 -1.39
C ASP A 40 6.26 28.73 -1.42
N ALA A 41 6.08 29.55 -2.45
CA ALA A 41 6.84 30.80 -2.63
C ALA A 41 6.56 31.82 -1.52
N ASP A 42 5.42 31.72 -0.85
CA ASP A 42 4.98 32.62 0.22
C ASP A 42 5.34 32.08 1.61
N GLY A 43 6.01 30.93 1.68
CA GLY A 43 6.44 30.28 2.93
C GLY A 43 5.35 29.48 3.63
N ASN A 44 4.23 29.19 2.97
CA ASN A 44 3.19 28.33 3.54
C ASN A 44 3.53 26.86 3.28
N LYS A 45 3.18 26.03 4.24
CA LYS A 45 3.28 24.58 4.06
C LYS A 45 2.21 24.09 3.09
N ILE A 46 2.63 23.47 2.01
CA ILE A 46 1.76 22.78 1.08
C ILE A 46 2.10 21.30 1.01
N PHE A 47 1.10 20.48 0.74
CA PHE A 47 1.25 19.06 0.61
C PHE A 47 1.74 18.70 -0.79
N ASN A 48 2.85 17.98 -0.89
CA ASN A 48 3.41 17.54 -2.16
C ASN A 48 3.17 16.03 -2.38
N ILE A 49 2.27 15.70 -3.29
CA ILE A 49 1.96 14.30 -3.64
C ILE A 49 3.00 13.65 -4.55
N GLU A 50 3.85 14.44 -5.20
CA GLU A 50 4.78 13.97 -6.22
C GLU A 50 5.73 12.85 -5.76
N PRO A 51 6.30 12.90 -4.54
CA PRO A 51 7.16 11.80 -4.08
C PRO A 51 6.46 10.45 -4.04
N ARG A 52 5.19 10.42 -3.58
CA ARG A 52 4.38 9.18 -3.54
C ARG A 52 3.95 8.75 -4.94
N ARG A 53 3.52 9.70 -5.78
CA ARG A 53 3.16 9.44 -7.16
C ARG A 53 4.34 8.87 -7.94
N LYS A 54 5.53 9.46 -7.78
CA LYS A 54 6.76 8.96 -8.41
C LYS A 54 7.14 7.56 -7.94
N ALA A 55 6.99 7.27 -6.65
CA ALA A 55 7.18 5.93 -6.12
C ALA A 55 6.21 4.92 -6.76
N SER A 56 4.93 5.29 -6.93
CA SER A 56 3.93 4.47 -7.61
C SER A 56 4.29 4.20 -9.08
N GLU A 57 4.76 5.21 -9.82
CA GLU A 57 5.22 5.07 -11.21
C GLU A 57 6.41 4.10 -11.32
N ILE A 58 7.38 4.21 -10.40
CA ILE A 58 8.54 3.31 -10.36
C ILE A 58 8.10 1.88 -10.10
N LEU A 59 7.22 1.65 -9.13
CA LEU A 59 6.69 0.32 -8.81
C LEU A 59 5.94 -0.31 -9.99
N VAL A 60 5.12 0.47 -10.68
CA VAL A 60 4.43 0.02 -11.89
C VAL A 60 5.45 -0.38 -12.96
N GLY A 61 6.42 0.48 -13.29
CA GLY A 61 7.43 0.20 -14.30
C GLY A 61 8.26 -1.06 -13.98
N GLU A 62 8.67 -1.24 -12.73
CA GLU A 62 9.36 -2.44 -12.27
C GLU A 62 8.46 -3.70 -12.36
N SER A 63 7.19 -3.58 -11.99
CA SER A 63 6.22 -4.67 -12.07
C SER A 63 5.98 -5.09 -13.52
N GLU A 64 5.77 -4.14 -14.42
CA GLU A 64 5.61 -4.39 -15.86
C GLU A 64 6.80 -5.11 -16.46
N ALA A 65 8.02 -4.65 -16.14
CA ALA A 65 9.25 -5.26 -16.61
C ALA A 65 9.39 -6.72 -16.18
N LYS A 66 8.89 -7.06 -14.97
CA LYS A 66 8.96 -8.43 -14.41
C LYS A 66 7.91 -9.37 -15.00
N VAL A 67 6.73 -8.88 -15.37
CA VAL A 67 5.64 -9.73 -15.91
C VAL A 67 5.62 -9.78 -17.43
N LYS A 68 6.45 -8.99 -18.10
CA LYS A 68 6.49 -8.91 -19.56
C LYS A 68 6.68 -10.28 -20.21
N GLY A 69 5.68 -10.71 -20.98
CA GLY A 69 5.73 -11.95 -21.74
C GLY A 69 5.51 -13.23 -20.92
N GLY A 70 5.10 -13.15 -19.66
CA GLY A 70 4.92 -14.29 -18.78
C GLY A 70 3.56 -14.36 -18.09
N ASN A 71 3.27 -15.53 -17.52
CA ASN A 71 2.11 -15.77 -16.65
C ASN A 71 2.49 -15.60 -15.17
N ALA A 72 3.22 -14.54 -14.84
CA ALA A 72 3.59 -14.23 -13.47
C ALA A 72 2.46 -13.48 -12.75
N ALA A 73 2.31 -13.72 -11.46
CA ALA A 73 1.58 -12.82 -10.58
C ALA A 73 2.53 -11.81 -9.95
N VAL A 74 2.04 -10.61 -9.70
CA VAL A 74 2.80 -9.57 -9.00
C VAL A 74 1.95 -8.99 -7.88
N PHE A 75 2.59 -8.75 -6.74
CA PHE A 75 2.01 -8.14 -5.56
C PHE A 75 2.88 -6.95 -5.13
N VAL A 76 2.23 -5.86 -4.75
CA VAL A 76 2.85 -4.68 -4.13
C VAL A 76 2.19 -4.46 -2.79
N THR A 77 2.96 -4.50 -1.72
CA THR A 77 2.48 -4.33 -0.35
C THR A 77 3.21 -3.18 0.35
N GLY A 78 2.62 -2.71 1.43
CA GLY A 78 3.26 -1.78 2.35
C GLY A 78 2.35 -0.68 2.85
N ASP A 79 2.92 0.09 3.78
CA ASP A 79 2.36 1.36 4.20
C ASP A 79 2.64 2.43 3.13
N LEU A 80 1.62 2.78 2.37
CA LEU A 80 1.72 3.80 1.32
C LEU A 80 1.39 5.21 1.83
N ASN A 81 1.14 5.35 3.14
CA ASN A 81 0.86 6.62 3.82
C ASN A 81 -0.25 7.46 3.17
N CYS A 82 -1.16 6.83 2.45
CA CYS A 82 -2.34 7.46 1.87
C CYS A 82 -3.45 6.43 1.66
N ALA A 83 -4.68 6.81 1.99
CA ALA A 83 -5.85 6.01 1.68
C ALA A 83 -6.17 6.07 0.18
N ARG A 84 -6.60 4.95 -0.41
CA ARG A 84 -7.02 4.92 -1.81
C ARG A 84 -8.31 5.69 -2.06
N SER A 85 -9.26 5.57 -1.13
CA SER A 85 -10.60 6.19 -1.22
C SER A 85 -10.64 7.67 -0.85
N ASP A 86 -9.51 8.24 -0.46
CA ASP A 86 -9.43 9.58 0.10
C ASP A 86 -9.42 10.67 -1.00
N GLY A 87 -10.39 10.57 -1.93
CA GLY A 87 -10.53 11.48 -3.07
C GLY A 87 -10.81 12.93 -2.71
N ALA A 88 -11.14 13.21 -1.47
CA ALA A 88 -11.41 14.56 -0.99
C ALA A 88 -10.21 15.19 -0.27
N THR A 89 -9.21 14.41 0.08
CA THR A 89 -8.05 14.91 0.80
C THR A 89 -6.86 15.11 -0.13
N ARG A 90 -5.96 15.97 0.29
CA ARG A 90 -4.68 16.26 -0.33
C ARG A 90 -3.80 15.03 -0.61
N ASN A 91 -4.14 13.87 -0.03
CA ASN A 91 -3.37 12.63 -0.08
C ASN A 91 -3.97 11.55 -0.96
N GLY A 92 -5.13 11.82 -1.51
CA GLY A 92 -5.99 10.83 -2.09
C GLY A 92 -5.49 10.09 -3.32
N PRO A 93 -6.41 9.64 -4.18
CA PRO A 93 -6.14 8.75 -5.31
C PRO A 93 -4.96 9.15 -6.19
N ARG A 94 -4.66 10.43 -6.29
CA ARG A 94 -3.59 10.95 -7.14
C ARG A 94 -2.21 10.39 -6.81
N SER A 95 -1.90 10.16 -5.53
CA SER A 95 -0.62 9.57 -5.14
C SER A 95 -0.49 8.12 -5.60
N LEU A 96 -1.59 7.38 -5.56
CA LEU A 96 -1.65 5.96 -5.93
C LEU A 96 -2.22 5.74 -7.33
N GLU A 97 -2.57 6.81 -8.06
CA GLU A 97 -3.18 6.71 -9.40
C GLU A 97 -2.44 5.74 -10.33
N PRO A 98 -1.10 5.77 -10.47
CA PRO A 98 -0.40 4.82 -11.33
C PRO A 98 -0.60 3.35 -10.90
N LEU A 99 -0.62 3.07 -9.59
CA LEU A 99 -0.88 1.72 -9.08
C LEU A 99 -2.32 1.29 -9.35
N VAL A 100 -3.28 2.18 -9.09
CA VAL A 100 -4.72 1.92 -9.28
C VAL A 100 -5.08 1.69 -10.74
N GLU A 101 -4.42 2.37 -11.68
CA GLU A 101 -4.62 2.17 -13.11
C GLU A 101 -4.01 0.86 -13.63
N TYR A 102 -2.94 0.39 -13.00
CA TYR A 102 -2.21 -0.79 -13.45
C TYR A 102 -2.59 -2.06 -12.68
N MET A 103 -2.92 -1.98 -11.39
CA MET A 103 -3.17 -3.09 -10.48
C MET A 103 -4.56 -3.03 -9.84
N TRP A 104 -5.02 -4.17 -9.36
CA TRP A 104 -6.22 -4.28 -8.53
C TRP A 104 -5.85 -4.05 -7.05
N SER A 105 -6.76 -3.45 -6.30
CA SER A 105 -6.64 -3.33 -4.83
C SER A 105 -7.27 -4.56 -4.18
N ALA A 106 -6.49 -5.32 -3.43
CA ALA A 106 -7.00 -6.52 -2.76
C ALA A 106 -8.14 -6.21 -1.78
N ARG A 107 -8.07 -5.06 -1.09
CA ARG A 107 -9.12 -4.61 -0.17
C ARG A 107 -10.47 -4.39 -0.86
N GLU A 108 -10.45 -3.84 -2.08
CA GLU A 108 -11.68 -3.49 -2.80
C GLU A 108 -12.21 -4.63 -3.67
N ASP A 109 -11.31 -5.52 -4.11
CA ASP A 109 -11.63 -6.56 -5.07
C ASP A 109 -11.85 -7.94 -4.42
N ALA A 110 -11.46 -8.12 -3.17
CA ALA A 110 -11.69 -9.36 -2.43
C ALA A 110 -13.19 -9.65 -2.30
N LYS A 111 -13.56 -10.92 -2.44
CA LYS A 111 -14.97 -11.37 -2.26
C LYS A 111 -15.48 -11.11 -0.85
N TYR A 112 -14.59 -11.09 0.12
CA TYR A 112 -14.85 -10.73 1.49
C TYR A 112 -13.84 -9.70 1.97
N TYR A 113 -14.34 -8.68 2.68
CA TYR A 113 -13.57 -7.65 3.35
C TYR A 113 -14.18 -7.35 4.72
N ASP A 114 -13.38 -7.34 5.77
CA ASP A 114 -13.82 -7.17 7.15
C ASP A 114 -14.24 -5.74 7.53
N GLY A 115 -14.01 -4.77 6.65
CA GLY A 115 -14.37 -3.36 6.87
C GLY A 115 -13.41 -2.60 7.81
N ALA A 116 -12.42 -3.27 8.41
CA ALA A 116 -11.55 -2.66 9.39
C ALA A 116 -10.45 -1.80 8.75
N ILE A 117 -10.00 -0.79 9.50
CA ILE A 117 -8.88 0.08 9.11
C ILE A 117 -7.54 -0.51 9.56
N SER A 118 -6.45 -0.16 8.89
CA SER A 118 -5.12 -0.68 9.22
C SER A 118 -4.33 0.20 10.19
N PHE A 119 -4.46 1.52 10.11
CA PHE A 119 -3.79 2.44 11.04
C PHE A 119 -4.70 2.75 12.24
N ASN A 120 -4.21 2.50 13.44
CA ASN A 120 -4.92 2.75 14.70
C ASN A 120 -4.32 3.90 15.52
N GLY A 121 -3.06 4.28 15.29
CA GLY A 121 -2.40 5.37 15.98
C GLY A 121 -2.30 5.19 17.51
N PHE A 122 -2.36 3.93 18.01
CA PHE A 122 -2.50 3.59 19.42
C PHE A 122 -3.77 4.15 20.09
N ASP A 123 -4.81 4.44 19.29
CA ASP A 123 -6.10 4.92 19.75
C ASP A 123 -7.17 3.85 19.50
N PRO A 124 -7.80 3.27 20.55
CA PRO A 124 -8.80 2.22 20.37
C PRO A 124 -10.07 2.71 19.66
N ASP A 125 -10.32 4.01 19.68
CA ASP A 125 -11.48 4.63 19.06
C ASP A 125 -11.19 5.22 17.67
N TYR A 126 -9.99 4.95 17.13
CA TYR A 126 -9.63 5.42 15.79
C TYR A 126 -10.41 4.64 14.72
N ASP A 127 -11.32 5.31 14.03
CA ASP A 127 -12.20 4.72 13.02
C ASP A 127 -12.20 5.44 11.67
N LYS A 128 -11.25 6.37 11.46
CA LYS A 128 -11.22 7.20 10.26
C LYS A 128 -10.86 6.39 9.02
N ALA A 129 -11.65 6.51 7.96
CA ALA A 129 -11.38 5.88 6.67
C ALA A 129 -9.99 6.23 6.09
N SER A 130 -9.44 7.40 6.48
CA SER A 130 -8.05 7.78 6.19
C SER A 130 -7.01 6.87 6.83
N GLY A 131 -7.38 6.00 7.77
CA GLY A 131 -6.54 4.97 8.36
C GLY A 131 -6.31 3.73 7.49
N ASN A 132 -6.89 3.66 6.29
CA ASN A 132 -6.61 2.59 5.34
C ASN A 132 -5.37 2.91 4.49
N ILE A 133 -4.20 2.95 5.09
CA ILE A 133 -2.94 3.35 4.47
C ILE A 133 -1.99 2.18 4.15
N ASP A 134 -2.29 1.00 4.68
CA ASP A 134 -1.61 -0.25 4.35
C ASP A 134 -2.36 -0.96 3.22
N HIS A 135 -1.66 -1.26 2.16
CA HIS A 135 -2.25 -1.75 0.93
C HIS A 135 -1.62 -3.07 0.47
N ILE A 136 -2.43 -3.85 -0.24
CA ILE A 136 -2.01 -4.96 -1.08
C ILE A 136 -2.58 -4.70 -2.47
N PHE A 137 -1.74 -4.27 -3.40
CA PHE A 137 -2.06 -4.22 -4.83
C PHE A 137 -1.58 -5.49 -5.50
N TYR A 138 -2.30 -5.94 -6.52
CA TYR A 138 -1.95 -7.19 -7.19
C TYR A 138 -2.32 -7.19 -8.66
N ARG A 139 -1.70 -8.11 -9.42
CA ARG A 139 -2.04 -8.43 -10.80
C ARG A 139 -1.74 -9.90 -11.08
N GLY A 140 -2.61 -10.55 -11.87
CA GLY A 140 -2.43 -11.95 -12.23
C GLY A 140 -2.81 -12.93 -11.11
N ALA A 141 -3.73 -12.57 -10.23
CA ALA A 141 -4.30 -13.40 -9.19
C ALA A 141 -5.78 -13.03 -9.02
N GLU A 142 -6.50 -13.72 -8.15
CA GLU A 142 -7.87 -13.42 -7.75
C GLU A 142 -7.92 -13.29 -6.23
N ALA A 143 -8.30 -12.10 -5.71
CA ALA A 143 -8.43 -11.86 -4.27
C ALA A 143 -9.70 -12.54 -3.74
N GLN A 144 -9.59 -13.28 -2.64
CA GLN A 144 -10.70 -14.00 -2.04
C GLN A 144 -11.16 -13.35 -0.74
N GLU A 145 -10.23 -13.10 0.16
CA GLU A 145 -10.53 -12.62 1.50
C GLU A 145 -9.45 -11.63 1.93
N PHE A 146 -9.85 -10.42 2.31
CA PHE A 146 -8.98 -9.40 2.87
C PHE A 146 -9.36 -9.14 4.33
N ILE A 147 -8.40 -9.33 5.22
CA ILE A 147 -8.58 -9.22 6.68
C ILE A 147 -7.57 -8.24 7.25
N THR A 148 -8.06 -7.35 8.11
CA THR A 148 -7.22 -6.55 9.00
C THR A 148 -7.16 -7.24 10.36
N VAL A 149 -5.98 -7.71 10.75
CA VAL A 149 -5.80 -8.45 12.01
C VAL A 149 -5.76 -7.47 13.17
N ASN A 150 -6.92 -7.07 13.64
CA ASN A 150 -7.07 -6.18 14.79
C ASN A 150 -6.88 -6.97 16.09
N GLY A 151 -5.91 -6.58 16.85
CA GLY A 151 -5.17 -7.32 17.84
C GLY A 151 -5.79 -7.67 19.18
N HIS A 152 -7.11 -7.82 19.34
CA HIS A 152 -7.67 -8.31 20.60
C HIS A 152 -7.19 -9.72 21.01
N ASP A 153 -6.71 -10.49 20.01
CA ASP A 153 -6.27 -11.87 20.20
C ASP A 153 -4.87 -12.03 20.82
N TYR A 154 -4.12 -10.93 20.97
CA TYR A 154 -2.74 -10.99 21.46
C TYR A 154 -2.57 -10.60 22.93
N GLY A 155 -3.68 -10.38 23.66
CA GLY A 155 -3.65 -10.02 25.09
C GLY A 155 -3.16 -8.61 25.38
N VAL A 156 -2.95 -7.80 24.35
CA VAL A 156 -2.63 -6.37 24.42
C VAL A 156 -3.48 -5.61 23.40
N TYR A 157 -3.81 -4.36 23.71
CA TYR A 157 -4.62 -3.55 22.80
C TYR A 157 -3.91 -3.28 21.46
N PHE A 158 -2.60 -3.02 21.53
CA PHE A 158 -1.80 -2.69 20.35
C PHE A 158 -0.43 -3.34 20.43
N ILE A 159 -0.02 -4.00 19.37
CA ILE A 159 1.36 -4.43 19.15
C ILE A 159 2.12 -3.44 18.27
N SER A 160 1.38 -2.56 17.57
CA SER A 160 1.86 -1.50 16.68
C SER A 160 0.74 -0.47 16.54
N ASP A 161 1.07 0.73 16.09
CA ASP A 161 0.12 1.75 15.62
C ASP A 161 -0.54 1.37 14.29
N HIS A 162 -0.12 0.25 13.68
CA HIS A 162 -0.78 -0.38 12.55
C HIS A 162 -1.23 -1.80 12.90
N TYR A 163 -2.34 -2.22 12.32
CA TYR A 163 -2.77 -3.61 12.30
C TYR A 163 -2.25 -4.31 11.04
N PRO A 164 -1.77 -5.55 11.14
CA PRO A 164 -1.40 -6.33 9.97
C PRO A 164 -2.59 -6.49 9.02
N VAL A 165 -2.34 -6.40 7.72
CA VAL A 165 -3.32 -6.71 6.68
C VAL A 165 -2.91 -7.98 5.94
N THR A 166 -3.88 -8.83 5.66
CA THR A 166 -3.66 -10.10 4.94
C THR A 166 -4.68 -10.25 3.82
N CYS A 167 -4.30 -10.97 2.78
CA CYS A 167 -5.24 -11.37 1.74
C CYS A 167 -4.94 -12.77 1.24
N THR A 168 -6.01 -13.56 1.08
CA THR A 168 -5.95 -14.86 0.43
C THR A 168 -6.18 -14.70 -1.07
N PHE A 169 -5.33 -15.34 -1.88
CA PHE A 169 -5.39 -15.26 -3.34
C PHE A 169 -5.46 -16.65 -3.99
N ILE A 170 -6.18 -16.74 -5.09
CA ILE A 170 -6.07 -17.82 -6.07
C ILE A 170 -5.09 -17.37 -7.16
N LEU A 171 -4.07 -18.20 -7.44
CA LEU A 171 -3.03 -17.97 -8.43
C LEU A 171 -3.27 -18.73 -9.73
#